data_b121ea6ff26622909dac3c0da1023387
#
_entry.id   b121ea6ff26622909dac3c0da1023387
#
_cell.length_a   1.000
_cell.length_b   1.000
_cell.length_c   1.000
_cell.angle_alpha   90.00
_cell.angle_beta   90.00
_cell.angle_gamma   90.00
#
_symmetry.space_group_name_H-M   'P 1'
#
loop_
_entity.id
_entity.type
_entity.pdbx_description
1 polymer ?
#
loop_
_entity_poly.entity_id
_entity_poly.type
_entity_poly.pdbx_seq_one_letter_code
_entity_poly.pdbx_strand_id
1 'polypeptide(L)'
;MAIRGRGGPRRLLMIAAAFLAAPAVLAAPPVVAPEVEREVVAPAGVAFEPAPADEEGAVDRLAAYTMALAKRDFESAYAMLRLSFQAANPRLEWEMNLRKRAALWADGTIRILRLSWYLDPAGQPAGLYAAFDFRGDRADGTMDCGYVVVHRAAPDAVWTVVRTDTSEVPPELIEEGVPKADVLTQLPCYLGKGIATAL
;
A
#
# COMPACT_ATOMS: atom_id res chain seq x y z
N MET A 1 67.18 40.38 31.35
CA MET A 1 67.25 39.72 30.04
C MET A 1 65.86 39.15 29.76
N ALA A 2 65.03 39.86 28.98
CA ALA A 2 63.60 39.54 28.80
C ALA A 2 63.37 39.00 27.38
N ILE A 3 62.83 37.80 27.27
CA ILE A 3 62.47 37.15 26.00
C ILE A 3 60.98 37.32 25.79
N ARG A 4 60.58 38.15 24.82
CA ARG A 4 59.19 38.31 24.36
C ARG A 4 58.81 37.16 23.38
N GLY A 5 57.88 36.30 23.79
CA GLY A 5 57.25 35.35 22.91
C GLY A 5 56.09 36.01 22.12
N ARG A 6 56.17 36.02 20.79
CA ARG A 6 55.11 36.47 19.88
C ARG A 6 54.15 35.29 19.63
N GLY A 7 52.93 35.34 20.18
CA GLY A 7 51.82 34.45 19.82
C GLY A 7 51.12 34.98 18.58
N GLY A 8 51.22 34.27 17.47
CA GLY A 8 50.44 34.56 16.26
C GLY A 8 49.00 34.00 16.35
N PRO A 9 48.02 34.66 15.75
CA PRO A 9 46.63 34.20 15.79
C PRO A 9 46.43 32.95 14.90
N ARG A 10 46.04 31.82 15.51
CA ARG A 10 45.55 30.63 14.80
C ARG A 10 44.19 30.95 14.20
N ARG A 11 44.12 31.13 12.88
CA ARG A 11 42.85 31.19 12.14
C ARG A 11 42.24 29.77 12.11
N LEU A 12 41.17 29.57 12.87
CA LEU A 12 40.32 28.40 12.73
C LEU A 12 39.56 28.50 11.39
N LEU A 13 39.90 27.66 10.43
CA LEU A 13 39.09 27.46 9.23
C LEU A 13 37.88 26.61 9.61
N MET A 14 36.71 27.21 9.74
CA MET A 14 35.44 26.45 9.81
C MET A 14 35.07 25.98 8.42
N ILE A 15 35.23 24.69 8.14
CA ILE A 15 34.70 24.05 6.94
C ILE A 15 33.21 23.80 7.22
N ALA A 16 32.34 24.61 6.66
CA ALA A 16 30.92 24.37 6.65
C ALA A 16 30.63 23.24 5.64
N ALA A 17 30.41 22.03 6.13
CA ALA A 17 29.92 20.93 5.32
C ALA A 17 28.43 21.17 4.99
N ALA A 18 28.16 21.63 3.77
CA ALA A 18 26.82 21.72 3.26
C ALA A 18 26.32 20.29 2.98
N PHE A 19 25.47 19.74 3.85
CA PHE A 19 24.73 18.52 3.58
C PHE A 19 23.67 18.85 2.51
N LEU A 20 23.94 18.49 1.27
CA LEU A 20 22.93 18.42 0.21
C LEU A 20 22.00 17.23 0.54
N ALA A 21 20.88 17.50 1.21
CA ALA A 21 19.81 16.53 1.36
C ALA A 21 19.27 16.23 -0.04
N ALA A 22 19.52 15.03 -0.54
CA ALA A 22 18.88 14.54 -1.76
C ALA A 22 17.36 14.53 -1.52
N PRO A 23 16.54 15.02 -2.47
CA PRO A 23 15.08 14.93 -2.33
C PRO A 23 14.70 13.45 -2.26
N ALA A 24 13.93 13.08 -1.23
CA ALA A 24 13.32 11.75 -1.15
C ALA A 24 12.35 11.62 -2.33
N VAL A 25 12.67 10.74 -3.27
CA VAL A 25 11.76 10.37 -4.36
C VAL A 25 10.68 9.50 -3.74
N LEU A 26 9.49 10.07 -3.52
CA LEU A 26 8.33 9.29 -3.11
C LEU A 26 7.96 8.34 -4.25
N ALA A 27 7.64 7.09 -3.91
CA ALA A 27 7.11 6.14 -4.88
C ALA A 27 5.86 6.73 -5.56
N ALA A 28 5.73 6.48 -6.86
CA ALA A 28 4.53 6.87 -7.59
C ALA A 28 3.31 6.10 -7.03
N PRO A 29 2.12 6.68 -7.02
CA PRO A 29 0.91 5.95 -6.61
C PRO A 29 0.72 4.72 -7.51
N PRO A 30 0.17 3.62 -6.96
CA PRO A 30 -0.12 2.43 -7.77
C PRO A 30 -1.11 2.79 -8.89
N VAL A 31 -0.79 2.31 -10.10
CA VAL A 31 -1.61 2.52 -11.30
C VAL A 31 -2.18 1.17 -11.71
N VAL A 32 -3.47 1.13 -12.04
CA VAL A 32 -4.11 -0.05 -12.63
C VAL A 32 -3.88 -0.01 -14.13
N ALA A 33 -2.95 -0.84 -14.60
CA ALA A 33 -2.63 -0.90 -16.02
C ALA A 33 -3.77 -1.58 -16.83
N PRO A 34 -3.91 -1.30 -18.13
CA PRO A 34 -4.98 -1.89 -18.96
C PRO A 34 -4.97 -3.41 -19.01
N GLU A 35 -3.78 -4.03 -18.92
CA GLU A 35 -3.56 -5.48 -18.95
C GLU A 35 -3.84 -6.19 -17.61
N VAL A 36 -4.21 -5.46 -16.57
CA VAL A 36 -4.55 -6.04 -15.26
C VAL A 36 -5.76 -6.96 -15.40
N GLU A 37 -5.68 -8.15 -14.82
CA GLU A 37 -6.81 -9.08 -14.77
C GLU A 37 -8.03 -8.41 -14.12
N ARG A 38 -9.20 -8.57 -14.72
CA ARG A 38 -10.46 -8.02 -14.22
C ARG A 38 -11.48 -9.11 -14.00
N GLU A 39 -12.13 -9.08 -12.86
CA GLU A 39 -13.21 -9.97 -12.49
C GLU A 39 -14.43 -9.16 -12.04
N VAL A 40 -15.63 -9.63 -12.37
CA VAL A 40 -16.89 -9.01 -11.93
C VAL A 40 -17.78 -10.07 -11.33
N VAL A 41 -18.20 -9.86 -10.09
CA VAL A 41 -19.11 -10.74 -9.34
C VAL A 41 -20.35 -9.92 -8.97
N ALA A 42 -21.51 -10.39 -9.39
CA ALA A 42 -22.80 -9.79 -9.08
C ALA A 42 -23.80 -10.84 -8.58
N PRO A 43 -24.88 -10.45 -7.92
CA PRO A 43 -25.95 -11.37 -7.53
C PRO A 43 -26.53 -12.12 -8.73
N ALA A 44 -26.99 -13.35 -8.50
CA ALA A 44 -27.55 -14.19 -9.55
C ALA A 44 -28.66 -13.44 -10.33
N GLY A 45 -28.54 -13.43 -11.66
CA GLY A 45 -29.50 -12.78 -12.56
C GLY A 45 -29.33 -11.26 -12.70
N VAL A 46 -28.33 -10.65 -12.04
CA VAL A 46 -28.01 -9.23 -12.20
C VAL A 46 -26.86 -9.09 -13.19
N ALA A 47 -27.12 -8.45 -14.34
CA ALA A 47 -26.07 -8.01 -15.25
C ALA A 47 -25.45 -6.72 -14.67
N PHE A 48 -24.16 -6.78 -14.40
CA PHE A 48 -23.43 -5.63 -13.85
C PHE A 48 -22.08 -5.47 -14.57
N GLU A 49 -21.76 -4.25 -14.91
CA GLU A 49 -20.46 -3.83 -15.40
C GLU A 49 -20.11 -2.50 -14.70
N PRO A 50 -18.92 -2.37 -14.08
CA PRO A 50 -18.51 -1.13 -13.45
C PRO A 50 -18.42 -0.02 -14.48
N ALA A 51 -18.97 1.16 -14.17
CA ALA A 51 -18.80 2.33 -15.01
C ALA A 51 -17.35 2.85 -14.92
N PRO A 52 -16.83 3.54 -15.95
CA PRO A 52 -15.49 4.16 -15.88
C PRO A 52 -15.29 5.06 -14.66
N ALA A 53 -16.33 5.81 -14.26
CA ALA A 53 -16.30 6.64 -13.05
C ALA A 53 -16.19 5.82 -11.74
N ASP A 54 -16.65 4.57 -11.74
CA ASP A 54 -16.50 3.67 -10.59
C ASP A 54 -15.03 3.26 -10.46
N GLU A 55 -14.39 2.90 -11.57
CA GLU A 55 -12.97 2.55 -11.57
C GLU A 55 -12.10 3.74 -11.17
N GLU A 56 -12.34 4.91 -11.75
CA GLU A 56 -11.63 6.15 -11.40
C GLU A 56 -11.74 6.44 -9.90
N GLY A 57 -12.94 6.45 -9.34
CA GLY A 57 -13.15 6.74 -7.92
C GLY A 57 -12.55 5.70 -6.98
N ALA A 58 -12.57 4.41 -7.34
CA ALA A 58 -11.94 3.35 -6.57
C ALA A 58 -10.41 3.45 -6.62
N VAL A 59 -9.82 3.70 -7.79
CA VAL A 59 -8.37 3.90 -7.99
C VAL A 59 -7.89 5.14 -7.24
N ASP A 60 -8.64 6.25 -7.31
CA ASP A 60 -8.31 7.48 -6.57
C ASP A 60 -8.28 7.23 -5.07
N ARG A 61 -9.24 6.43 -4.54
CA ARG A 61 -9.23 6.06 -3.13
C ARG A 61 -8.03 5.20 -2.77
N LEU A 62 -7.70 4.21 -3.57
CA LEU A 62 -6.50 3.39 -3.39
C LEU A 62 -5.25 4.28 -3.38
N ALA A 63 -5.09 5.15 -4.37
CA ALA A 63 -3.95 6.05 -4.51
C ALA A 63 -3.82 6.99 -3.29
N ALA A 64 -4.93 7.61 -2.86
CA ALA A 64 -4.92 8.49 -1.68
C ALA A 64 -4.50 7.74 -0.41
N TYR A 65 -5.03 6.54 -0.20
CA TYR A 65 -4.72 5.70 0.95
C TYR A 65 -3.24 5.28 0.97
N THR A 66 -2.76 4.72 -0.12
CA THR A 66 -1.37 4.24 -0.22
C THR A 66 -0.35 5.38 -0.17
N MET A 67 -0.68 6.54 -0.74
CA MET A 67 0.15 7.75 -0.64
C MET A 67 0.22 8.28 0.80
N ALA A 68 -0.89 8.23 1.56
CA ALA A 68 -0.87 8.58 2.98
C ALA A 68 0.04 7.64 3.78
N LEU A 69 -0.01 6.32 3.50
CA LEU A 69 0.91 5.34 4.10
C LEU A 69 2.38 5.61 3.74
N ALA A 70 2.67 5.88 2.46
CA ALA A 70 4.01 6.22 1.99
C ALA A 70 4.60 7.44 2.71
N LYS A 71 3.77 8.44 2.95
CA LYS A 71 4.14 9.66 3.70
C LYS A 71 4.14 9.47 5.22
N ARG A 72 3.75 8.30 5.71
CA ARG A 72 3.50 8.03 7.14
C ARG A 72 2.46 8.94 7.77
N ASP A 73 1.56 9.48 6.96
CA ASP A 73 0.38 10.21 7.42
C ASP A 73 -0.72 9.22 7.81
N PHE A 74 -0.49 8.58 8.96
CA PHE A 74 -1.40 7.55 9.48
C PHE A 74 -2.75 8.13 9.91
N GLU A 75 -2.81 9.41 10.21
CA GLU A 75 -4.08 10.08 10.53
C GLU A 75 -5.00 10.12 9.31
N SER A 76 -4.50 10.65 8.19
CA SER A 76 -5.25 10.69 6.93
C SER A 76 -5.58 9.29 6.42
N ALA A 77 -4.65 8.34 6.50
CA ALA A 77 -4.90 6.96 6.10
C ALA A 77 -6.01 6.31 6.94
N TYR A 78 -5.99 6.50 8.27
CA TYR A 78 -7.01 5.97 9.18
C TYR A 78 -8.40 6.60 8.93
N ALA A 79 -8.45 7.89 8.63
CA ALA A 79 -9.71 8.58 8.31
C ALA A 79 -10.38 8.06 7.02
N MET A 80 -9.62 7.42 6.13
CA MET A 80 -10.16 6.79 4.90
C MET A 80 -10.78 5.41 5.16
N LEU A 81 -10.52 4.81 6.34
CA LEU A 81 -11.10 3.52 6.71
C LEU A 81 -12.59 3.68 7.03
N ARG A 82 -13.38 2.68 6.67
CA ARG A 82 -14.78 2.60 7.05
C ARG A 82 -14.94 2.55 8.58
N LEU A 83 -15.94 3.21 9.11
CA LEU A 83 -16.17 3.31 10.56
C LEU A 83 -16.24 1.95 11.28
N SER A 84 -16.85 0.92 10.66
CA SER A 84 -16.87 -0.43 11.23
C SER A 84 -15.49 -1.07 11.31
N PHE A 85 -14.61 -0.79 10.32
CA PHE A 85 -13.22 -1.25 10.34
C PHE A 85 -12.41 -0.51 11.41
N GLN A 86 -12.61 0.80 11.55
CA GLN A 86 -11.99 1.60 12.63
C GLN A 86 -12.42 1.09 14.01
N ALA A 87 -13.70 0.75 14.19
CA ALA A 87 -14.22 0.23 15.47
C ALA A 87 -13.58 -1.13 15.84
N ALA A 88 -13.30 -1.97 14.84
CA ALA A 88 -12.62 -3.26 15.04
C ALA A 88 -11.09 -3.15 15.16
N ASN A 89 -10.50 -2.03 14.76
CA ASN A 89 -9.06 -1.81 14.73
C ASN A 89 -8.74 -0.45 15.35
N PRO A 90 -8.57 -0.36 16.69
CA PRO A 90 -8.23 0.89 17.36
C PRO A 90 -7.00 1.55 16.75
N ARG A 91 -7.05 2.87 16.55
CA ARG A 91 -6.06 3.63 15.77
C ARG A 91 -4.62 3.31 16.15
N LEU A 92 -4.30 3.26 17.44
CA LEU A 92 -2.93 3.05 17.91
C LEU A 92 -2.40 1.66 17.50
N GLU A 93 -3.21 0.63 17.66
CA GLU A 93 -2.86 -0.75 17.29
C GLU A 93 -2.69 -0.90 15.78
N TRP A 94 -3.64 -0.37 15.02
CA TRP A 94 -3.60 -0.34 13.57
C TRP A 94 -2.34 0.39 13.07
N GLU A 95 -2.02 1.56 13.62
CA GLU A 95 -0.84 2.34 13.25
C GLU A 95 0.45 1.59 13.57
N MET A 96 0.58 0.96 14.74
CA MET A 96 1.76 0.17 15.11
C MET A 96 2.00 -0.99 14.13
N ASN A 97 0.93 -1.66 13.70
CA ASN A 97 1.03 -2.75 12.73
C ASN A 97 1.47 -2.26 11.35
N LEU A 98 1.00 -1.08 10.92
CA LEU A 98 1.34 -0.52 9.62
C LEU A 98 2.71 0.14 9.57
N ARG A 99 3.24 0.65 10.68
CA ARG A 99 4.58 1.26 10.71
C ARG A 99 5.67 0.31 10.19
N LYS A 100 5.55 -0.98 10.46
CA LYS A 100 6.47 -2.00 9.97
C LYS A 100 6.40 -2.20 8.45
N ARG A 101 5.25 -1.91 7.84
CA ARG A 101 4.96 -2.10 6.41
C ARG A 101 4.96 -0.80 5.61
N ALA A 102 5.14 0.35 6.27
CA ALA A 102 5.11 1.65 5.58
C ALA A 102 6.23 1.81 4.54
N ALA A 103 7.36 1.12 4.70
CA ALA A 103 8.46 1.10 3.74
C ALA A 103 8.01 0.56 2.38
N LEU A 104 7.14 -0.45 2.33
CA LEU A 104 6.57 -0.96 1.09
C LEU A 104 5.98 0.14 0.21
N TRP A 105 5.19 1.02 0.81
CA TRP A 105 4.49 2.09 0.09
C TRP A 105 5.38 3.31 -0.21
N ALA A 106 6.51 3.46 0.50
CA ALA A 106 7.44 4.57 0.32
C ALA A 106 8.53 4.30 -0.72
N ASP A 107 9.09 3.10 -0.73
CA ASP A 107 10.29 2.73 -1.51
C ASP A 107 10.11 1.45 -2.34
N GLY A 108 9.02 0.70 -2.13
CA GLY A 108 8.71 -0.50 -2.89
C GLY A 108 8.15 -0.21 -4.28
N THR A 109 8.35 -1.15 -5.19
CA THR A 109 7.68 -1.15 -6.50
C THR A 109 6.38 -1.93 -6.41
N ILE A 110 5.26 -1.23 -6.40
CA ILE A 110 3.92 -1.82 -6.28
C ILE A 110 3.33 -2.05 -7.67
N ARG A 111 2.83 -3.27 -7.91
CA ARG A 111 2.09 -3.63 -9.10
C ARG A 111 0.73 -4.19 -8.72
N ILE A 112 -0.33 -3.64 -9.29
CA ILE A 112 -1.67 -4.24 -9.21
C ILE A 112 -1.68 -5.43 -10.16
N LEU A 113 -2.11 -6.58 -9.65
CA LEU A 113 -2.16 -7.83 -10.39
C LEU A 113 -3.57 -8.13 -10.88
N ARG A 114 -4.58 -7.80 -10.07
CA ARG A 114 -6.00 -8.00 -10.40
C ARG A 114 -6.85 -6.90 -9.77
N LEU A 115 -7.92 -6.54 -10.46
CA LEU A 115 -9.01 -5.70 -9.97
C LEU A 115 -10.31 -6.52 -10.04
N SER A 116 -10.85 -6.87 -8.88
CA SER A 116 -12.12 -7.61 -8.78
C SER A 116 -13.23 -6.69 -8.26
N TRP A 117 -14.37 -6.74 -8.94
CA TRP A 117 -15.56 -5.98 -8.60
C TRP A 117 -16.63 -6.89 -7.99
N TYR A 118 -17.27 -6.43 -6.92
CA TYR A 118 -18.36 -7.14 -6.27
C TYR A 118 -19.53 -6.18 -6.07
N LEU A 119 -20.68 -6.51 -6.63
CA LEU A 119 -21.93 -5.80 -6.38
C LEU A 119 -22.73 -6.55 -5.31
N ASP A 120 -23.08 -5.88 -4.22
CA ASP A 120 -23.90 -6.40 -3.13
C ASP A 120 -23.49 -7.82 -2.67
N PRO A 121 -22.22 -8.06 -2.30
CA PRO A 121 -21.77 -9.40 -1.92
C PRO A 121 -22.50 -9.89 -0.66
N ALA A 122 -22.92 -11.15 -0.67
CA ALA A 122 -23.67 -11.75 0.42
C ALA A 122 -22.93 -11.65 1.77
N GLY A 123 -23.64 -11.28 2.83
CA GLY A 123 -23.08 -11.14 4.17
C GLY A 123 -22.27 -9.86 4.39
N GLN A 124 -22.15 -9.00 3.38
CA GLN A 124 -21.53 -7.69 3.48
C GLN A 124 -22.60 -6.59 3.36
N PRO A 125 -22.32 -5.36 3.83
CA PRO A 125 -23.16 -4.21 3.55
C PRO A 125 -23.33 -4.00 2.05
N ALA A 126 -24.57 -3.64 1.63
CA ALA A 126 -24.88 -3.35 0.24
C ALA A 126 -23.97 -2.26 -0.34
N GLY A 127 -23.75 -2.34 -1.64
CA GLY A 127 -22.95 -1.39 -2.41
C GLY A 127 -21.93 -2.04 -3.34
N LEU A 128 -21.07 -1.21 -3.89
CA LEU A 128 -20.04 -1.62 -4.82
C LEU A 128 -18.68 -1.72 -4.14
N TYR A 129 -18.02 -2.83 -4.34
CA TYR A 129 -16.67 -3.11 -3.82
C TYR A 129 -15.69 -3.26 -4.98
N ALA A 130 -14.48 -2.72 -4.78
CA ALA A 130 -13.34 -2.97 -5.65
C ALA A 130 -12.18 -3.52 -4.81
N ALA A 131 -11.71 -4.72 -5.16
CA ALA A 131 -10.56 -5.35 -4.53
C ALA A 131 -9.36 -5.28 -5.47
N PHE A 132 -8.26 -4.71 -4.98
CA PHE A 132 -7.00 -4.56 -5.68
C PHE A 132 -5.99 -5.54 -5.10
N ASP A 133 -5.68 -6.61 -5.82
CA ASP A 133 -4.59 -7.49 -5.47
C ASP A 133 -3.28 -6.90 -5.95
N PHE A 134 -2.30 -6.87 -5.09
CA PHE A 134 -1.00 -6.29 -5.41
C PHE A 134 0.17 -7.19 -5.01
N ARG A 135 1.27 -6.97 -5.70
CA ARG A 135 2.60 -7.39 -5.31
C ARG A 135 3.50 -6.18 -5.19
N GLY A 136 4.33 -6.15 -4.14
CA GLY A 136 5.37 -5.16 -3.94
C GLY A 136 6.73 -5.82 -3.87
N ASP A 137 7.71 -5.27 -4.58
CA ASP A 137 9.10 -5.70 -4.51
C ASP A 137 9.91 -4.57 -3.83
N ARG A 138 10.52 -4.85 -2.67
CA ARG A 138 11.34 -3.89 -1.93
C ARG A 138 12.81 -3.96 -2.34
N ALA A 139 13.55 -2.87 -2.09
CA ALA A 139 14.97 -2.77 -2.43
C ALA A 139 15.87 -3.80 -1.71
N ASP A 140 15.45 -4.26 -0.53
CA ASP A 140 16.14 -5.29 0.27
C ASP A 140 15.89 -6.73 -0.24
N GLY A 141 15.12 -6.89 -1.32
CA GLY A 141 14.73 -8.19 -1.87
C GLY A 141 13.48 -8.81 -1.25
N THR A 142 12.92 -8.19 -0.22
CA THR A 142 11.65 -8.60 0.37
C THR A 142 10.52 -8.42 -0.65
N MET A 143 9.64 -9.39 -0.75
CA MET A 143 8.43 -9.32 -1.56
C MET A 143 7.20 -9.25 -0.65
N ASP A 144 6.36 -8.28 -0.88
CA ASP A 144 5.05 -8.18 -0.26
C ASP A 144 3.95 -8.58 -1.25
N CYS A 145 2.91 -9.19 -0.72
CA CYS A 145 1.79 -9.69 -1.47
C CYS A 145 0.52 -9.47 -0.64
N GLY A 146 -0.48 -8.82 -1.21
CA GLY A 146 -1.67 -8.51 -0.45
C GLY A 146 -2.80 -7.93 -1.29
N TYR A 147 -3.77 -7.38 -0.59
CA TYR A 147 -4.90 -6.72 -1.23
C TYR A 147 -5.38 -5.51 -0.42
N VAL A 148 -6.02 -4.59 -1.13
CA VAL A 148 -6.79 -3.48 -0.56
C VAL A 148 -8.19 -3.53 -1.15
N VAL A 149 -9.22 -3.51 -0.29
CA VAL A 149 -10.62 -3.47 -0.73
C VAL A 149 -11.20 -2.10 -0.37
N VAL A 150 -11.80 -1.46 -1.37
CA VAL A 150 -12.56 -0.22 -1.17
C VAL A 150 -14.04 -0.47 -1.43
N HIS A 151 -14.91 0.30 -0.78
CA HIS A 151 -16.36 0.17 -0.86
C HIS A 151 -17.04 1.53 -0.98
N ARG A 152 -18.11 1.55 -1.75
CA ARG A 152 -19.04 2.66 -1.89
C ARG A 152 -20.47 2.17 -1.74
N ALA A 153 -21.22 2.74 -0.78
CA ALA A 153 -22.56 2.28 -0.44
C ALA A 153 -23.65 2.70 -1.45
N ALA A 154 -23.42 3.80 -2.18
CA ALA A 154 -24.32 4.34 -3.20
C ALA A 154 -23.50 5.09 -4.26
N PRO A 155 -24.04 5.36 -5.48
CA PRO A 155 -23.30 6.01 -6.56
C PRO A 155 -22.68 7.36 -6.20
N ASP A 156 -23.30 8.12 -5.33
CA ASP A 156 -22.86 9.43 -4.83
C ASP A 156 -22.07 9.38 -3.52
N ALA A 157 -21.96 8.18 -2.90
CA ALA A 157 -21.24 8.02 -1.64
C ALA A 157 -19.73 8.01 -1.87
N VAL A 158 -19.00 8.43 -0.84
CA VAL A 158 -17.53 8.42 -0.82
C VAL A 158 -17.00 6.98 -0.73
N TRP A 159 -15.99 6.66 -1.52
CA TRP A 159 -15.23 5.42 -1.40
C TRP A 159 -14.48 5.38 -0.07
N THR A 160 -14.54 4.25 0.63
CA THR A 160 -13.84 4.00 1.90
C THR A 160 -13.05 2.70 1.82
N VAL A 161 -11.92 2.63 2.51
CA VAL A 161 -11.17 1.37 2.66
C VAL A 161 -11.87 0.51 3.70
N VAL A 162 -12.20 -0.74 3.34
CA VAL A 162 -12.95 -1.67 4.20
C VAL A 162 -12.16 -2.88 4.64
N ARG A 163 -11.11 -3.21 3.91
CA ARG A 163 -10.24 -4.34 4.25
C ARG A 163 -8.86 -4.17 3.62
N THR A 164 -7.84 -4.56 4.33
CA THR A 164 -6.46 -4.66 3.83
C THR A 164 -5.79 -5.88 4.45
N ASP A 165 -4.98 -6.55 3.68
CA ASP A 165 -4.09 -7.60 4.18
C ASP A 165 -2.79 -7.60 3.38
N THR A 166 -1.70 -8.04 4.00
CA THR A 166 -0.38 -8.12 3.36
C THR A 166 0.44 -9.22 4.03
N SER A 167 0.95 -10.13 3.22
CA SER A 167 1.94 -11.14 3.60
C SER A 167 3.30 -10.72 3.09
N GLU A 168 4.32 -10.87 3.94
CA GLU A 168 5.72 -10.57 3.63
C GLU A 168 6.47 -11.88 3.36
N VAL A 169 7.24 -11.91 2.29
CA VAL A 169 8.14 -13.01 1.93
C VAL A 169 9.56 -12.48 1.98
N PRO A 170 10.30 -12.78 3.04
CA PRO A 170 11.70 -12.36 3.16
C PRO A 170 12.58 -13.13 2.15
N PRO A 171 13.69 -12.53 1.68
CA PRO A 171 14.56 -13.14 0.68
C PRO A 171 15.14 -14.49 1.13
N GLU A 172 15.37 -14.70 2.43
CA GLU A 172 15.93 -15.92 3.00
C GLU A 172 15.07 -17.14 2.69
N LEU A 173 13.76 -17.02 2.64
CA LEU A 173 12.86 -18.13 2.27
C LEU A 173 13.10 -18.62 0.83
N ILE A 174 13.57 -17.75 -0.05
CA ILE A 174 13.88 -18.08 -1.44
C ILE A 174 15.29 -18.66 -1.54
N GLU A 175 16.24 -18.17 -0.71
CA GLU A 175 17.62 -18.65 -0.65
C GLU A 175 17.74 -20.05 -0.06
N GLU A 176 16.82 -20.46 0.82
CA GLU A 176 16.75 -21.82 1.40
C GLU A 176 16.39 -22.92 0.37
N GLY A 177 16.32 -22.57 -0.91
CA GLY A 177 16.11 -23.51 -2.00
C GLY A 177 14.65 -23.86 -2.29
N VAL A 178 13.70 -23.16 -1.67
CA VAL A 178 12.29 -23.26 -2.05
C VAL A 178 12.09 -22.53 -3.37
N PRO A 179 11.63 -23.21 -4.45
CA PRO A 179 11.40 -22.54 -5.71
C PRO A 179 10.47 -21.33 -5.53
N LYS A 180 10.87 -20.17 -6.04
CA LYS A 180 10.06 -18.94 -5.94
C LYS A 180 8.62 -19.14 -6.42
N ALA A 181 8.43 -19.97 -7.46
CA ALA A 181 7.12 -20.31 -7.97
C ALA A 181 6.25 -21.01 -6.90
N ASP A 182 6.83 -21.93 -6.11
CA ASP A 182 6.09 -22.67 -5.07
C ASP A 182 5.72 -21.74 -3.91
N VAL A 183 6.61 -20.82 -3.53
CA VAL A 183 6.29 -19.78 -2.53
C VAL A 183 5.13 -18.92 -3.01
N LEU A 184 5.19 -18.43 -4.25
CA LEU A 184 4.14 -17.59 -4.84
C LEU A 184 2.77 -18.26 -4.81
N THR A 185 2.69 -19.59 -5.05
CA THR A 185 1.41 -20.33 -5.06
C THR A 185 0.73 -20.37 -3.68
N GLN A 186 1.45 -20.12 -2.60
CA GLN A 186 0.92 -20.10 -1.24
C GLN A 186 0.45 -18.72 -0.78
N LEU A 187 0.75 -17.68 -1.56
CA LEU A 187 0.47 -16.30 -1.17
C LEU A 187 -0.96 -15.87 -1.54
N PRO A 188 -1.57 -14.95 -0.76
CA PRO A 188 -2.91 -14.44 -1.02
C PRO A 188 -3.07 -13.77 -2.39
N CYS A 189 -2.02 -13.13 -2.91
CA CYS A 189 -2.02 -12.47 -4.21
C CYS A 189 -1.74 -13.40 -5.39
N TYR A 190 -1.66 -14.71 -5.17
CA TYR A 190 -1.52 -15.65 -6.27
C TYR A 190 -2.84 -15.78 -7.03
N LEU A 191 -2.83 -15.35 -8.29
CA LEU A 191 -4.05 -15.23 -9.11
C LEU A 191 -4.76 -16.54 -9.45
N GLY A 192 -4.17 -17.69 -9.18
CA GLY A 192 -4.81 -19.00 -9.36
C GLY A 192 -5.77 -19.43 -8.25
N LYS A 193 -5.79 -18.70 -7.13
CA LYS A 193 -6.69 -18.97 -5.99
C LYS A 193 -7.64 -17.79 -5.88
N GLY A 194 -8.86 -17.95 -6.36
CA GLY A 194 -9.87 -16.89 -6.31
C GLY A 194 -10.01 -16.29 -4.92
N ILE A 195 -10.08 -14.96 -4.83
CA ILE A 195 -10.33 -14.19 -3.61
C ILE A 195 -11.77 -14.39 -3.10
N ALA A 196 -12.57 -15.21 -3.76
CA ALA A 196 -13.94 -15.52 -3.36
C ALA A 196 -14.12 -15.90 -1.88
N THR A 197 -13.03 -16.21 -1.16
CA THR A 197 -13.01 -16.47 0.29
C THR A 197 -12.59 -15.27 1.14
N ALA A 198 -12.28 -14.12 0.56
CA ALA A 198 -11.70 -12.99 1.29
C ALA A 198 -12.68 -11.85 1.63
N LEU A 199 -13.95 -11.93 1.17
CA LEU A 199 -15.03 -10.99 1.53
C LEU A 199 -15.98 -11.57 2.56
#